data_60b26754fd475e21edf6863b1d37f83e
#
_entry.id   60b26754fd475e21edf6863b1d37f83e
#
_cell.length_a   1.000
_cell.length_b   1.000
_cell.length_c   1.000
_cell.angle_alpha   90.00
_cell.angle_beta   90.00
_cell.angle_gamma   90.00
#
_symmetry.space_group_name_H-M   'P 1'
#
loop_
_entity.id
_entity.type
_entity.pdbx_description
1 polymer ?
#
loop_
_entity_poly.entity_id
_entity_poly.type
_entity_poly.pdbx_seq_one_letter_code
_entity_poly.pdbx_strand_id
1 'polypeptide(L)'
;MDRTVISNIKNIVKSGDYFIDGLLLSGERVEIEIEVNSNCDILLNNLKNIKDLNIVINHDSNVTLSFIAEEEIESSNINITVKNNATLTGYFADFAEKTLNLHCKVNLVEEGASCTYRVASLVAGDDRKIVDVSIDHISPRTYGKFDCYGICKDNGKITVAGTSHVFKGAVKSKAQQNSKIMVFDESSDATTKPVIKIDENDLEASHGSVVGKINDEHLFYLTSRGLSVEAAKELITWGYLRPILEGFKEENVKNHISSLIERRM
;
A
#
# COMPACT_ATOMS: atom_id res chain seq x y z
N MET A 1 -1.74 5.28 -22.89
CA MET A 1 -0.28 5.32 -23.12
C MET A 1 0.23 3.91 -23.02
N ASP A 2 1.10 3.51 -23.93
CA ASP A 2 1.66 2.16 -23.88
C ASP A 2 2.78 2.16 -22.84
N ARG A 3 2.63 1.34 -21.81
CA ARG A 3 3.67 1.12 -20.80
C ARG A 3 4.76 0.21 -21.35
N THR A 4 6.01 0.50 -21.02
CA THR A 4 7.13 -0.40 -21.32
C THR A 4 7.07 -1.63 -20.41
N VAL A 5 6.99 -2.83 -21.02
CA VAL A 5 6.94 -4.09 -20.25
C VAL A 5 8.34 -4.46 -19.74
N ILE A 6 8.44 -4.66 -18.43
CA ILE A 6 9.65 -5.19 -17.79
C ILE A 6 9.49 -6.71 -17.66
N SER A 7 10.38 -7.46 -18.30
CA SER A 7 10.35 -8.93 -18.33
C SER A 7 11.63 -9.57 -17.80
N ASN A 8 12.62 -8.78 -17.37
CA ASN A 8 13.88 -9.29 -16.83
C ASN A 8 13.89 -9.27 -15.30
N ILE A 9 14.71 -10.13 -14.71
CA ILE A 9 14.90 -10.19 -13.25
C ILE A 9 15.65 -8.95 -12.73
N LYS A 10 16.57 -8.40 -13.53
CA LYS A 10 17.33 -7.20 -13.19
C LYS A 10 17.12 -6.13 -14.25
N ASN A 11 16.66 -4.95 -13.81
CA ASN A 11 16.29 -3.85 -14.70
C ASN A 11 16.85 -2.53 -14.19
N ILE A 12 17.34 -1.72 -15.11
CA ILE A 12 17.68 -0.32 -14.88
C ILE A 12 16.69 0.49 -15.71
N VAL A 13 15.93 1.37 -15.05
CA VAL A 13 14.85 2.13 -15.68
C VAL A 13 15.10 3.63 -15.59
N LYS A 14 14.76 4.31 -16.68
CA LYS A 14 14.81 5.78 -16.82
C LYS A 14 13.41 6.35 -16.66
N SER A 15 13.27 7.66 -16.87
CA SER A 15 11.95 8.29 -16.90
C SER A 15 11.00 7.61 -17.88
N GLY A 16 9.79 7.28 -17.41
CA GLY A 16 8.78 6.63 -18.26
C GLY A 16 7.73 5.87 -17.47
N ASP A 17 6.79 5.28 -18.19
CA ASP A 17 5.73 4.44 -17.68
C ASP A 17 6.06 2.97 -17.94
N TYR A 18 6.01 2.14 -16.88
CA TYR A 18 6.42 0.75 -16.92
C TYR A 18 5.31 -0.17 -16.42
N PHE A 19 5.27 -1.38 -16.96
CA PHE A 19 4.39 -2.45 -16.50
C PHE A 19 5.21 -3.70 -16.17
N ILE A 20 4.93 -4.27 -15.01
CA ILE A 20 5.51 -5.54 -14.56
C ILE A 20 4.37 -6.50 -14.29
N ASP A 21 4.36 -7.61 -15.03
CA ASP A 21 3.49 -8.73 -14.73
C ASP A 21 4.34 -9.85 -14.11
N GLY A 22 4.11 -10.15 -12.84
CA GLY A 22 4.83 -11.19 -12.13
C GLY A 22 4.67 -12.59 -12.72
N LEU A 23 3.63 -12.84 -13.51
CA LEU A 23 3.44 -14.10 -14.22
C LEU A 23 4.43 -14.26 -15.39
N LEU A 24 4.92 -13.15 -15.95
CA LEU A 24 5.88 -13.17 -17.06
C LEU A 24 7.34 -13.26 -16.57
N LEU A 25 7.57 -13.06 -15.27
CA LEU A 25 8.90 -13.11 -14.68
C LEU A 25 9.23 -14.56 -14.28
N SER A 26 10.36 -15.07 -14.75
CA SER A 26 10.81 -16.43 -14.50
C SER A 26 11.64 -16.61 -13.22
N GLY A 27 11.54 -15.67 -12.27
CA GLY A 27 12.37 -15.70 -11.06
C GLY A 27 11.64 -15.21 -9.81
N GLU A 28 11.96 -15.83 -8.66
CA GLU A 28 11.40 -15.46 -7.35
C GLU A 28 11.93 -14.10 -6.84
N ARG A 29 13.03 -13.61 -7.41
CA ARG A 29 13.67 -12.34 -7.02
C ARG A 29 13.75 -11.38 -8.19
N VAL A 30 13.25 -10.15 -8.00
CA VAL A 30 13.26 -9.08 -8.99
C VAL A 30 14.00 -7.87 -8.44
N GLU A 31 14.88 -7.28 -9.25
CA GLU A 31 15.64 -6.08 -8.91
C GLU A 31 15.34 -4.98 -9.92
N ILE A 32 15.00 -3.79 -9.42
CA ILE A 32 14.72 -2.60 -10.21
C ILE A 32 15.58 -1.46 -9.69
N GLU A 33 16.37 -0.85 -10.55
CA GLU A 33 17.13 0.34 -10.24
C GLU A 33 16.62 1.52 -11.07
N ILE A 34 16.15 2.57 -10.40
CA ILE A 34 15.73 3.81 -11.05
C ILE A 34 16.95 4.71 -11.21
N GLU A 35 17.23 5.16 -12.43
CA GLU A 35 18.33 6.08 -12.68
C GLU A 35 18.12 7.44 -12.01
N VAL A 36 19.20 8.18 -11.81
CA VAL A 36 19.20 9.53 -11.23
C VAL A 36 18.34 10.49 -12.06
N ASN A 37 17.67 11.45 -11.41
CA ASN A 37 16.80 12.45 -12.04
C ASN A 37 15.67 11.84 -12.90
N SER A 38 15.13 10.71 -12.50
CA SER A 38 14.08 10.02 -13.27
C SER A 38 12.69 10.24 -12.68
N ASN A 39 11.70 10.34 -13.56
CA ASN A 39 10.28 10.33 -13.20
C ASN A 39 9.65 9.06 -13.76
N CYS A 40 9.31 8.12 -12.89
CA CYS A 40 8.79 6.82 -13.27
C CYS A 40 7.40 6.56 -12.69
N ASP A 41 6.56 5.93 -13.50
CA ASP A 41 5.32 5.33 -13.04
C ASP A 41 5.36 3.83 -13.35
N ILE A 42 5.33 3.02 -12.30
CA ILE A 42 5.50 1.56 -12.40
C ILE A 42 4.23 0.90 -11.89
N LEU A 43 3.54 0.20 -12.76
CA LEU A 43 2.40 -0.63 -12.42
C LEU A 43 2.85 -2.10 -12.31
N LEU A 44 2.61 -2.71 -11.15
CA LEU A 44 2.84 -4.13 -10.93
C LEU A 44 1.52 -4.87 -10.74
N ASN A 45 1.41 -5.99 -11.41
CA ASN A 45 0.33 -6.95 -11.24
C ASN A 45 0.89 -8.35 -10.97
N ASN A 46 0.10 -9.22 -10.35
CA ASN A 46 0.43 -10.65 -10.16
C ASN A 46 1.74 -10.90 -9.38
N LEU A 47 1.82 -10.41 -8.15
CA LEU A 47 3.01 -10.64 -7.29
C LEU A 47 3.21 -12.10 -6.84
N LYS A 48 2.30 -13.00 -7.12
CA LYS A 48 2.29 -14.41 -6.65
C LYS A 48 3.64 -15.13 -6.85
N ASN A 49 4.30 -14.88 -7.97
CA ASN A 49 5.57 -15.53 -8.32
C ASN A 49 6.80 -14.74 -7.85
N ILE A 50 6.61 -13.55 -7.25
CA ILE A 50 7.70 -12.70 -6.79
C ILE A 50 7.78 -12.80 -5.27
N LYS A 51 8.79 -13.52 -4.77
CA LYS A 51 9.04 -13.61 -3.31
C LYS A 51 9.78 -12.38 -2.79
N ASP A 52 10.76 -11.91 -3.55
CA ASP A 52 11.58 -10.76 -3.17
C ASP A 52 11.63 -9.74 -4.30
N LEU A 53 11.09 -8.55 -4.05
CA LEU A 53 11.18 -7.40 -4.94
C LEU A 53 12.08 -6.34 -4.30
N ASN A 54 13.20 -6.03 -4.94
CA ASN A 54 14.13 -5.02 -4.47
C ASN A 54 14.15 -3.84 -5.44
N ILE A 55 13.87 -2.65 -4.92
CA ILE A 55 13.82 -1.42 -5.71
C ILE A 55 14.78 -0.40 -5.12
N VAL A 56 15.64 0.18 -5.96
CA VAL A 56 16.51 1.29 -5.60
C VAL A 56 16.09 2.53 -6.38
N ILE A 57 15.74 3.59 -5.67
CA ILE A 57 15.36 4.89 -6.23
C ILE A 57 16.53 5.82 -6.01
N ASN A 58 17.26 6.12 -7.08
CA ASN A 58 18.42 6.98 -7.03
C ASN A 58 18.04 8.46 -6.91
N HIS A 59 19.05 9.32 -6.70
CA HIS A 59 18.96 10.73 -6.34
C HIS A 59 18.01 11.53 -7.25
N ASP A 60 17.27 12.46 -6.64
CA ASP A 60 16.42 13.45 -7.33
C ASP A 60 15.35 12.83 -8.24
N SER A 61 14.94 11.59 -7.95
CA SER A 61 13.96 10.84 -8.73
C SER A 61 12.60 10.81 -8.06
N ASN A 62 11.53 10.83 -8.88
CA ASN A 62 10.16 10.69 -8.41
C ASN A 62 9.55 9.41 -8.97
N VAL A 63 9.10 8.54 -8.11
CA VAL A 63 8.55 7.24 -8.50
C VAL A 63 7.15 7.06 -7.93
N THR A 64 6.19 6.81 -8.82
CA THR A 64 4.90 6.22 -8.45
C THR A 64 4.97 4.72 -8.66
N LEU A 65 4.67 3.96 -7.62
CA LEU A 65 4.72 2.51 -7.63
C LEU A 65 3.35 1.96 -7.22
N SER A 66 2.64 1.39 -8.17
CA SER A 66 1.26 0.94 -7.99
C SER A 66 1.16 -0.58 -8.13
N PHE A 67 0.58 -1.24 -7.14
CA PHE A 67 0.38 -2.68 -7.11
C PHE A 67 -1.10 -3.02 -7.15
N ILE A 68 -1.43 -4.08 -7.89
CA ILE A 68 -2.74 -4.72 -7.84
C ILE A 68 -2.56 -6.17 -7.40
N ALA A 69 -3.15 -6.54 -6.28
CA ALA A 69 -3.22 -7.92 -5.82
C ALA A 69 -4.63 -8.46 -6.11
N GLU A 70 -4.73 -9.37 -7.07
CA GLU A 70 -5.96 -10.04 -7.48
C GLU A 70 -5.96 -11.51 -7.09
N GLU A 71 -4.78 -12.10 -6.97
CA GLU A 71 -4.59 -13.50 -6.61
C GLU A 71 -3.99 -13.63 -5.21
N GLU A 72 -4.13 -14.82 -4.66
CA GLU A 72 -3.51 -15.19 -3.39
C GLU A 72 -1.99 -14.97 -3.40
N ILE A 73 -1.49 -14.32 -2.36
CA ILE A 73 -0.06 -14.08 -2.14
C ILE A 73 0.32 -14.72 -0.81
N GLU A 74 0.95 -15.90 -0.85
CA GLU A 74 1.38 -16.62 0.34
C GLU A 74 2.45 -15.85 1.12
N SER A 75 3.40 -15.22 0.42
CA SER A 75 4.38 -14.30 1.01
C SER A 75 5.07 -13.50 -0.08
N SER A 76 5.18 -12.18 0.10
CA SER A 76 5.98 -11.31 -0.76
C SER A 76 6.73 -10.28 0.08
N ASN A 77 8.05 -10.17 -0.13
CA ASN A 77 8.91 -9.19 0.50
C ASN A 77 9.25 -8.10 -0.50
N ILE A 78 8.88 -6.88 -0.19
CA ILE A 78 9.19 -5.70 -1.00
C ILE A 78 10.18 -4.85 -0.21
N ASN A 79 11.37 -4.65 -0.75
CA ASN A 79 12.41 -3.82 -0.16
C ASN A 79 12.69 -2.63 -1.06
N ILE A 80 12.50 -1.42 -0.56
CA ILE A 80 12.69 -0.20 -1.33
C ILE A 80 13.72 0.67 -0.63
N THR A 81 14.72 1.10 -1.38
CA THR A 81 15.74 2.05 -0.92
C THR A 81 15.53 3.37 -1.63
N VAL A 82 15.34 4.44 -0.86
CA VAL A 82 15.13 5.79 -1.38
C VAL A 82 16.33 6.65 -1.00
N LYS A 83 16.99 7.22 -2.00
CA LYS A 83 18.20 8.03 -1.84
C LYS A 83 17.88 9.53 -1.79
N ASN A 84 18.94 10.35 -1.82
CA ASN A 84 18.89 11.81 -1.60
C ASN A 84 17.84 12.50 -2.48
N ASN A 85 16.97 13.29 -1.84
CA ASN A 85 15.90 14.07 -2.45
C ASN A 85 14.94 13.25 -3.34
N ALA A 86 15.01 11.92 -3.33
CA ALA A 86 14.10 11.09 -4.10
C ALA A 86 12.76 10.90 -3.36
N THR A 87 11.71 10.73 -4.15
CA THR A 87 10.34 10.56 -3.65
C THR A 87 9.73 9.26 -4.16
N LEU A 88 9.22 8.45 -3.23
CA LEU A 88 8.36 7.31 -3.51
C LEU A 88 6.91 7.63 -3.16
N THR A 89 6.00 7.43 -4.10
CA THR A 89 4.56 7.34 -3.83
C THR A 89 4.08 5.93 -4.16
N GLY A 90 3.83 5.13 -3.13
CA GLY A 90 3.39 3.75 -3.25
C GLY A 90 1.88 3.60 -3.08
N TYR A 91 1.26 2.75 -3.90
CA TYR A 91 -0.15 2.36 -3.80
C TYR A 91 -0.26 0.84 -3.88
N PHE A 92 -0.93 0.24 -2.93
CA PHE A 92 -1.18 -1.20 -2.92
C PHE A 92 -2.68 -1.47 -2.82
N ALA A 93 -3.27 -1.86 -3.94
CA ALA A 93 -4.68 -2.23 -4.07
C ALA A 93 -4.83 -3.74 -3.83
N ASP A 94 -5.21 -4.13 -2.61
CA ASP A 94 -5.40 -5.52 -2.20
C ASP A 94 -6.87 -5.91 -2.28
N PHE A 95 -7.20 -6.59 -3.35
CA PHE A 95 -8.53 -7.17 -3.58
C PHE A 95 -8.44 -8.67 -3.88
N ALA A 96 -7.30 -9.29 -3.56
CA ALA A 96 -7.11 -10.73 -3.67
C ALA A 96 -8.08 -11.48 -2.75
N GLU A 97 -8.50 -12.66 -3.17
CA GLU A 97 -9.20 -13.62 -2.33
C GLU A 97 -8.20 -14.48 -1.54
N LYS A 98 -8.64 -15.05 -0.41
CA LYS A 98 -7.91 -15.97 0.47
C LYS A 98 -6.78 -15.31 1.26
N THR A 99 -5.52 -15.60 0.92
CA THR A 99 -4.35 -15.22 1.72
C THR A 99 -3.59 -14.06 1.06
N LEU A 100 -3.23 -13.08 1.88
CA LEU A 100 -2.21 -12.08 1.55
C LEU A 100 -1.24 -11.95 2.72
N ASN A 101 0.06 -12.21 2.48
CA ASN A 101 1.13 -11.86 3.41
C ASN A 101 2.09 -10.90 2.71
N LEU A 102 1.88 -9.60 2.95
CA LEU A 102 2.71 -8.53 2.40
C LEU A 102 3.68 -8.03 3.47
N HIS A 103 4.97 -8.06 3.17
CA HIS A 103 6.01 -7.41 3.95
C HIS A 103 6.69 -6.36 3.07
N CYS A 104 6.46 -5.09 3.38
CA CYS A 104 7.06 -3.97 2.65
C CYS A 104 7.98 -3.17 3.57
N LYS A 105 9.24 -3.07 3.19
CA LYS A 105 10.25 -2.28 3.89
C LYS A 105 10.76 -1.15 3.02
N VAL A 106 10.63 0.08 3.50
CA VAL A 106 11.16 1.28 2.84
C VAL A 106 12.28 1.85 3.69
N ASN A 107 13.48 2.01 3.11
CA ASN A 107 14.64 2.59 3.76
C ASN A 107 14.91 3.98 3.16
N LEU A 108 14.77 5.03 3.96
CA LEU A 108 15.08 6.41 3.61
C LEU A 108 16.53 6.66 4.00
N VAL A 109 17.46 6.32 3.09
CA VAL A 109 18.88 6.17 3.45
C VAL A 109 19.70 7.43 3.35
N GLU A 110 19.22 8.46 2.65
CA GLU A 110 19.94 9.70 2.44
C GLU A 110 19.05 10.92 2.70
N GLU A 111 19.66 12.09 2.87
CA GLU A 111 18.98 13.32 3.24
C GLU A 111 17.86 13.68 2.26
N GLY A 112 16.71 14.12 2.78
CA GLY A 112 15.56 14.56 1.98
C GLY A 112 14.79 13.43 1.31
N ALA A 113 15.16 12.16 1.51
CA ALA A 113 14.40 11.02 0.98
C ALA A 113 12.96 11.01 1.54
N SER A 114 11.99 10.74 0.68
CA SER A 114 10.57 10.84 0.98
C SER A 114 9.78 9.61 0.55
N CYS A 115 8.84 9.17 1.38
CA CYS A 115 7.91 8.08 1.05
C CYS A 115 6.51 8.39 1.53
N THR A 116 5.52 8.21 0.65
CA THR A 116 4.11 8.03 1.02
C THR A 116 3.65 6.68 0.51
N TYR A 117 3.23 5.79 1.40
CA TYR A 117 2.76 4.44 1.04
C TYR A 117 1.32 4.25 1.49
N ARG A 118 0.44 3.91 0.55
CA ARG A 118 -1.00 3.73 0.79
C ARG A 118 -1.42 2.31 0.46
N VAL A 119 -2.22 1.73 1.34
CA VAL A 119 -2.82 0.41 1.15
C VAL A 119 -4.33 0.53 1.24
N ALA A 120 -5.04 -0.10 0.31
CA ALA A 120 -6.47 -0.36 0.43
C ALA A 120 -6.71 -1.87 0.36
N SER A 121 -7.43 -2.42 1.33
CA SER A 121 -7.70 -3.86 1.42
C SER A 121 -9.18 -4.13 1.64
N LEU A 122 -9.75 -5.04 0.85
CA LEU A 122 -11.09 -5.60 1.06
C LEU A 122 -10.95 -7.07 1.46
N VAL A 123 -11.39 -7.37 2.67
CA VAL A 123 -11.26 -8.68 3.31
C VAL A 123 -12.65 -9.25 3.50
N ALA A 124 -12.96 -10.35 2.85
CA ALA A 124 -14.30 -10.94 2.85
C ALA A 124 -14.23 -12.48 2.88
N GLY A 125 -15.37 -13.15 3.12
CA GLY A 125 -15.40 -14.59 3.21
C GLY A 125 -14.44 -15.11 4.28
N ASP A 126 -13.61 -16.08 3.92
CA ASP A 126 -12.60 -16.68 4.82
C ASP A 126 -11.18 -16.13 4.59
N ASP A 127 -11.04 -14.93 4.04
CA ASP A 127 -9.74 -14.31 3.78
C ASP A 127 -8.90 -14.16 5.05
N ARG A 128 -7.58 -14.29 4.87
CA ARG A 128 -6.58 -14.10 5.92
C ARG A 128 -5.48 -13.20 5.40
N LYS A 129 -5.41 -11.96 5.91
CA LYS A 129 -4.51 -10.95 5.38
C LYS A 129 -3.57 -10.40 6.44
N ILE A 130 -2.30 -10.28 6.06
CA ILE A 130 -1.26 -9.60 6.83
C ILE A 130 -0.66 -8.52 5.93
N VAL A 131 -0.73 -7.29 6.40
CA VAL A 131 -0.08 -6.13 5.79
C VAL A 131 0.92 -5.59 6.80
N ASP A 132 2.21 -5.78 6.54
CA ASP A 132 3.30 -5.27 7.38
C ASP A 132 4.13 -4.29 6.57
N VAL A 133 4.07 -3.02 6.94
CA VAL A 133 4.80 -1.94 6.26
C VAL A 133 5.72 -1.27 7.27
N SER A 134 7.02 -1.25 6.97
CA SER A 134 8.02 -0.55 7.78
C SER A 134 8.71 0.55 6.98
N ILE A 135 8.89 1.72 7.61
CA ILE A 135 9.61 2.86 7.04
C ILE A 135 10.73 3.24 8.00
N ASP A 136 11.97 3.05 7.55
CA ASP A 136 13.18 3.38 8.30
C ASP A 136 13.72 4.75 7.88
N HIS A 137 13.74 5.71 8.82
CA HIS A 137 14.32 7.04 8.66
C HIS A 137 15.78 6.98 9.11
N ILE A 138 16.72 6.86 8.16
CA ILE A 138 18.14 6.62 8.45
C ILE A 138 18.96 7.92 8.39
N SER A 139 18.51 8.89 7.59
CA SER A 139 19.21 10.16 7.37
C SER A 139 18.34 11.37 7.72
N PRO A 140 18.93 12.59 7.85
CA PRO A 140 18.21 13.80 8.20
C PRO A 140 17.13 14.20 7.21
N ARG A 141 16.12 14.95 7.68
CA ARG A 141 15.05 15.58 6.87
C ARG A 141 14.28 14.59 6.01
N THR A 142 14.17 13.34 6.42
CA THR A 142 13.38 12.35 5.71
C THR A 142 11.90 12.47 6.06
N TYR A 143 11.03 12.11 5.10
CA TYR A 143 9.59 12.08 5.30
C TYR A 143 9.06 10.68 5.00
N GLY A 144 8.33 10.09 5.95
CA GLY A 144 7.70 8.80 5.80
C GLY A 144 6.24 8.83 6.24
N LYS A 145 5.33 8.46 5.34
CA LYS A 145 3.90 8.35 5.65
C LYS A 145 3.36 6.99 5.20
N PHE A 146 2.65 6.31 6.11
CA PHE A 146 1.91 5.10 5.84
C PHE A 146 0.43 5.31 6.12
N ASP A 147 -0.43 5.08 5.12
CA ASP A 147 -1.88 5.08 5.25
C ASP A 147 -2.44 3.70 4.85
N CYS A 148 -3.26 3.10 5.70
CA CYS A 148 -3.99 1.86 5.38
C CYS A 148 -5.49 2.05 5.61
N TYR A 149 -6.29 1.74 4.59
CA TYR A 149 -7.74 1.73 4.66
C TYR A 149 -8.26 0.35 4.31
N GLY A 150 -9.14 -0.19 5.16
CA GLY A 150 -9.66 -1.53 4.94
C GLY A 150 -11.12 -1.68 5.31
N ILE A 151 -11.76 -2.62 4.63
CA ILE A 151 -13.07 -3.15 4.98
C ILE A 151 -12.89 -4.64 5.30
N CYS A 152 -13.44 -5.07 6.44
CA CYS A 152 -13.43 -6.47 6.87
C CYS A 152 -14.86 -6.94 7.11
N LYS A 153 -15.27 -7.99 6.41
CA LYS A 153 -16.63 -8.52 6.48
C LYS A 153 -16.65 -10.05 6.46
N ASP A 154 -17.83 -10.62 6.67
CA ASP A 154 -18.06 -12.07 6.76
C ASP A 154 -17.20 -12.72 7.88
N ASN A 155 -16.33 -13.69 7.55
CA ASN A 155 -15.38 -14.30 8.49
C ASN A 155 -13.93 -13.83 8.24
N GLY A 156 -13.76 -12.77 7.47
CA GLY A 156 -12.44 -12.25 7.09
C GLY A 156 -11.60 -11.83 8.29
N LYS A 157 -10.28 -11.98 8.17
CA LYS A 157 -9.32 -11.54 9.20
C LYS A 157 -8.19 -10.74 8.58
N ILE A 158 -7.90 -9.59 9.16
CA ILE A 158 -6.78 -8.75 8.74
C ILE A 158 -5.93 -8.31 9.92
N THR A 159 -4.61 -8.38 9.75
CA THR A 159 -3.65 -7.73 10.65
C THR A 159 -2.86 -6.70 9.86
N VAL A 160 -2.90 -5.44 10.30
CA VAL A 160 -2.11 -4.34 9.73
C VAL A 160 -1.06 -3.92 10.74
N ALA A 161 0.21 -4.11 10.42
CA ALA A 161 1.34 -3.61 11.18
C ALA A 161 1.98 -2.44 10.43
N GLY A 162 2.13 -1.32 11.10
CA GLY A 162 2.87 -0.15 10.60
C GLY A 162 4.02 0.15 11.54
N THR A 163 5.26 0.08 11.06
CA THR A 163 6.44 0.43 11.86
C THR A 163 7.15 1.63 11.23
N SER A 164 7.38 2.68 12.00
CA SER A 164 8.31 3.76 11.62
C SER A 164 9.48 3.76 12.62
N HIS A 165 10.70 3.69 12.12
CA HIS A 165 11.89 3.76 12.95
C HIS A 165 12.73 4.98 12.59
N VAL A 166 12.87 5.90 13.53
CA VAL A 166 13.72 7.10 13.35
C VAL A 166 15.04 6.86 14.06
N PHE A 167 16.07 6.59 13.27
CA PHE A 167 17.41 6.26 13.76
C PHE A 167 18.14 7.49 14.30
N LYS A 168 19.11 7.24 15.14
CA LYS A 168 20.00 8.29 15.63
C LYS A 168 20.70 9.02 14.49
N GLY A 169 20.62 10.36 14.48
CA GLY A 169 21.14 11.21 13.42
C GLY A 169 20.10 11.59 12.34
N ALA A 170 18.92 10.97 12.31
CA ALA A 170 17.83 11.32 11.40
C ALA A 170 17.07 12.58 11.88
N VAL A 171 17.79 13.66 12.14
CA VAL A 171 17.23 14.92 12.66
C VAL A 171 16.25 15.55 11.69
N LYS A 172 15.21 16.21 12.22
CA LYS A 172 14.15 16.91 11.46
C LYS A 172 13.36 16.00 10.52
N SER A 173 13.35 14.69 10.77
CA SER A 173 12.53 13.74 10.05
C SER A 173 11.08 13.80 10.50
N LYS A 174 10.16 13.38 9.62
CA LYS A 174 8.72 13.33 9.88
C LYS A 174 8.18 11.94 9.59
N ALA A 175 7.63 11.28 10.62
CA ALA A 175 7.06 9.96 10.54
C ALA A 175 5.55 9.99 10.86
N GLN A 176 4.71 9.51 9.93
CA GLN A 176 3.26 9.52 10.09
C GLN A 176 2.67 8.16 9.74
N GLN A 177 1.73 7.68 10.54
CA GLN A 177 1.01 6.43 10.26
C GLN A 177 -0.48 6.62 10.53
N ASN A 178 -1.33 6.15 9.60
CA ASN A 178 -2.76 6.09 9.81
C ASN A 178 -3.31 4.73 9.33
N SER A 179 -4.09 4.08 10.17
CA SER A 179 -4.79 2.85 9.80
C SER A 179 -6.25 2.96 10.19
N LYS A 180 -7.15 2.75 9.22
CA LYS A 180 -8.59 2.76 9.44
C LYS A 180 -9.21 1.50 8.85
N ILE A 181 -9.64 0.58 9.69
CA ILE A 181 -10.31 -0.65 9.27
C ILE A 181 -11.74 -0.61 9.79
N MET A 182 -12.70 -0.71 8.88
CA MET A 182 -14.11 -0.85 9.23
C MET A 182 -14.51 -2.32 9.19
N VAL A 183 -15.16 -2.76 10.26
CA VAL A 183 -15.64 -4.13 10.42
C VAL A 183 -17.15 -4.14 10.26
N PHE A 184 -17.66 -4.96 9.35
CA PHE A 184 -19.09 -5.04 9.06
C PHE A 184 -19.81 -6.12 9.85
N ASP A 185 -19.13 -7.21 10.18
CA ASP A 185 -19.74 -8.37 10.77
C ASP A 185 -19.03 -8.80 12.07
N GLU A 186 -19.76 -9.38 13.01
CA GLU A 186 -19.21 -9.83 14.30
C GLU A 186 -18.22 -11.00 14.17
N SER A 187 -18.34 -11.77 13.10
CA SER A 187 -17.44 -12.88 12.76
C SER A 187 -16.11 -12.43 12.16
N SER A 188 -16.04 -11.15 11.74
CA SER A 188 -14.81 -10.56 11.18
C SER A 188 -13.85 -10.14 12.28
N ASP A 189 -12.55 -10.20 12.01
CA ASP A 189 -11.51 -9.78 12.96
C ASP A 189 -10.48 -8.86 12.28
N ALA A 190 -10.26 -7.70 12.87
CA ALA A 190 -9.29 -6.73 12.38
C ALA A 190 -8.38 -6.26 13.51
N THR A 191 -7.09 -6.37 13.31
CA THR A 191 -6.08 -5.91 14.27
C THR A 191 -5.14 -4.91 13.60
N THR A 192 -4.88 -3.79 14.27
CA THR A 192 -3.86 -2.83 13.85
C THR A 192 -2.76 -2.71 14.91
N LYS A 193 -1.50 -2.68 14.48
CA LYS A 193 -0.31 -2.61 15.34
C LYS A 193 0.60 -1.46 14.90
N PRO A 194 0.26 -0.21 15.23
CA PRO A 194 1.14 0.92 14.92
C PRO A 194 2.31 0.94 15.89
N VAL A 195 3.54 1.03 15.37
CA VAL A 195 4.78 1.10 16.14
C VAL A 195 5.61 2.28 15.65
N ILE A 196 6.03 3.14 16.57
CA ILE A 196 7.05 4.17 16.31
C ILE A 196 8.23 3.93 17.23
N LYS A 197 9.39 3.66 16.63
CA LYS A 197 10.69 3.53 17.34
C LYS A 197 11.47 4.81 17.15
N ILE A 198 11.92 5.42 18.22
CA ILE A 198 12.55 6.75 18.18
C ILE A 198 13.91 6.68 18.89
N ASP A 199 15.00 6.88 18.13
CA ASP A 199 16.37 6.98 18.64
C ASP A 199 16.94 8.41 18.51
N GLU A 200 16.14 9.36 17.96
CA GLU A 200 16.46 10.77 17.76
C GLU A 200 15.47 11.67 18.50
N ASN A 201 15.86 12.88 18.89
CA ASN A 201 15.03 13.80 19.66
C ASN A 201 14.41 14.94 18.83
N ASP A 202 15.08 15.36 17.75
CA ASP A 202 14.62 16.45 16.85
C ASP A 202 13.86 15.87 15.67
N LEU A 203 12.57 15.56 15.87
CA LEU A 203 11.70 14.97 14.84
C LEU A 203 10.22 15.29 15.09
N GLU A 204 9.39 15.01 14.10
CA GLU A 204 7.94 14.98 14.24
C GLU A 204 7.45 13.56 13.99
N ALA A 205 6.66 12.98 14.92
CA ALA A 205 6.07 11.66 14.73
C ALA A 205 4.63 11.62 15.22
N SER A 206 3.79 10.94 14.46
CA SER A 206 2.39 10.72 14.84
C SER A 206 1.86 9.40 14.30
N HIS A 207 0.97 8.78 15.06
CA HIS A 207 0.16 7.68 14.54
C HIS A 207 -1.31 7.83 14.90
N GLY A 208 -2.18 7.35 14.02
CA GLY A 208 -3.62 7.18 14.26
C GLY A 208 -4.02 5.78 13.84
N SER A 209 -4.74 5.07 14.69
CA SER A 209 -5.23 3.73 14.38
C SER A 209 -6.65 3.57 14.88
N VAL A 210 -7.53 3.16 13.98
CA VAL A 210 -8.94 2.93 14.29
C VAL A 210 -9.37 1.60 13.69
N VAL A 211 -9.88 0.73 14.54
CA VAL A 211 -10.68 -0.43 14.14
C VAL A 211 -12.06 -0.22 14.74
N GLY A 212 -13.07 -0.16 13.90
CA GLY A 212 -14.44 0.13 14.36
C GLY A 212 -15.48 -0.61 13.55
N LYS A 213 -16.62 -0.90 14.21
CA LYS A 213 -17.81 -1.37 13.50
C LYS A 213 -18.38 -0.26 12.63
N ILE A 214 -19.15 -0.64 11.63
CA ILE A 214 -19.95 0.30 10.85
C ILE A 214 -20.81 1.15 11.82
N ASN A 215 -20.86 2.45 11.56
CA ASN A 215 -21.64 3.34 12.41
C ASN A 215 -23.12 3.17 12.09
N ASP A 216 -23.90 2.71 13.07
CA ASP A 216 -25.35 2.48 12.95
C ASP A 216 -26.12 3.76 12.60
N GLU A 217 -25.68 4.93 13.05
CA GLU A 217 -26.28 6.20 12.70
C GLU A 217 -26.08 6.55 11.22
N HIS A 218 -24.88 6.29 10.69
CA HIS A 218 -24.61 6.47 9.25
C HIS A 218 -25.43 5.48 8.42
N LEU A 219 -25.51 4.23 8.85
CA LEU A 219 -26.32 3.22 8.18
C LEU A 219 -27.81 3.61 8.21
N PHE A 220 -28.31 4.01 9.37
CA PHE A 220 -29.68 4.49 9.53
C PHE A 220 -29.96 5.72 8.66
N TYR A 221 -29.05 6.69 8.61
CA TYR A 221 -29.19 7.87 7.76
C TYR A 221 -29.32 7.50 6.28
N LEU A 222 -28.45 6.61 5.78
CA LEU A 222 -28.49 6.19 4.39
C LEU A 222 -29.75 5.39 4.05
N THR A 223 -30.15 4.47 4.92
CA THR A 223 -31.37 3.67 4.72
C THR A 223 -32.65 4.52 4.85
N SER A 224 -32.69 5.55 5.72
CA SER A 224 -33.79 6.48 5.81
C SER A 224 -33.96 7.38 4.55
N ARG A 225 -32.90 7.45 3.72
CA ARG A 225 -32.91 8.11 2.41
C ARG A 225 -33.26 7.16 1.25
N GLY A 226 -33.64 5.93 1.54
CA GLY A 226 -34.16 4.96 0.59
C GLY A 226 -33.13 3.97 0.03
N LEU A 227 -31.90 3.96 0.54
CA LEU A 227 -30.94 2.92 0.19
C LEU A 227 -31.28 1.62 0.92
N SER A 228 -31.05 0.47 0.26
CA SER A 228 -31.02 -0.81 0.99
C SER A 228 -29.80 -0.86 1.93
N VAL A 229 -29.79 -1.76 2.88
CA VAL A 229 -28.62 -1.96 3.79
C VAL A 229 -27.38 -2.30 2.97
N GLU A 230 -27.52 -3.15 1.97
CA GLU A 230 -26.45 -3.58 1.07
C GLU A 230 -25.89 -2.38 0.29
N ALA A 231 -26.75 -1.59 -0.35
CA ALA A 231 -26.35 -0.38 -1.08
C ALA A 231 -25.68 0.66 -0.17
N ALA A 232 -26.13 0.78 1.08
CA ALA A 232 -25.49 1.67 2.05
C ALA A 232 -24.09 1.17 2.45
N LYS A 233 -23.92 -0.14 2.69
CA LYS A 233 -22.62 -0.76 2.96
C LYS A 233 -21.67 -0.60 1.77
N GLU A 234 -22.16 -0.79 0.55
CA GLU A 234 -21.40 -0.58 -0.68
C GLU A 234 -20.90 0.87 -0.80
N LEU A 235 -21.78 1.85 -0.60
CA LEU A 235 -21.42 3.27 -0.64
C LEU A 235 -20.34 3.63 0.39
N ILE A 236 -20.43 3.07 1.60
CA ILE A 236 -19.45 3.26 2.66
C ILE A 236 -18.11 2.62 2.25
N THR A 237 -18.13 1.41 1.69
CA THR A 237 -16.93 0.73 1.19
C THR A 237 -16.22 1.57 0.15
N TRP A 238 -16.96 2.11 -0.82
CA TRP A 238 -16.41 3.01 -1.82
C TRP A 238 -15.79 4.26 -1.21
N GLY A 239 -16.41 4.85 -0.20
CA GLY A 239 -15.86 6.00 0.52
C GLY A 239 -14.49 5.70 1.16
N TYR A 240 -14.27 4.47 1.62
CA TYR A 240 -13.01 4.03 2.22
C TYR A 240 -11.93 3.65 1.20
N LEU A 241 -12.30 2.92 0.16
CA LEU A 241 -11.33 2.28 -0.74
C LEU A 241 -11.02 3.10 -1.99
N ARG A 242 -11.96 3.95 -2.46
CA ARG A 242 -11.80 4.75 -3.68
C ARG A 242 -10.51 5.58 -3.74
N PRO A 243 -10.00 6.17 -2.66
CA PRO A 243 -8.77 6.96 -2.72
C PRO A 243 -7.56 6.19 -3.26
N ILE A 244 -7.57 4.85 -3.26
CA ILE A 244 -6.49 4.05 -3.84
C ILE A 244 -6.37 4.26 -5.36
N LEU A 245 -7.48 4.59 -6.03
CA LEU A 245 -7.52 4.79 -7.49
C LEU A 245 -6.66 5.97 -7.97
N GLU A 246 -6.29 6.89 -7.06
CA GLU A 246 -5.37 8.00 -7.36
C GLU A 246 -4.00 7.51 -7.84
N GLY A 247 -3.60 6.30 -7.43
CA GLY A 247 -2.34 5.67 -7.82
C GLY A 247 -2.29 5.13 -9.25
N PHE A 248 -3.41 5.12 -9.95
CA PHE A 248 -3.51 4.49 -11.26
C PHE A 248 -3.90 5.54 -12.31
N LYS A 249 -3.10 5.65 -13.38
CA LYS A 249 -3.30 6.66 -14.43
C LYS A 249 -4.41 6.26 -15.40
N GLU A 250 -4.39 5.00 -15.82
CA GLU A 250 -5.25 4.51 -16.89
C GLU A 250 -6.67 4.23 -16.39
N GLU A 251 -7.66 4.73 -17.12
CA GLU A 251 -9.07 4.58 -16.76
C GLU A 251 -9.54 3.11 -16.83
N ASN A 252 -9.00 2.34 -17.76
CA ASN A 252 -9.29 0.90 -17.83
C ASN A 252 -8.77 0.14 -16.60
N VAL A 253 -7.63 0.53 -16.04
CA VAL A 253 -7.08 -0.05 -14.80
C VAL A 253 -7.96 0.34 -13.61
N LYS A 254 -8.38 1.60 -13.50
CA LYS A 254 -9.32 2.04 -12.45
C LYS A 254 -10.65 1.31 -12.52
N ASN A 255 -11.20 1.14 -13.73
CA ASN A 255 -12.43 0.38 -13.94
C ASN A 255 -12.26 -1.09 -13.56
N HIS A 256 -11.11 -1.68 -13.85
CA HIS A 256 -10.79 -3.04 -13.42
C HIS A 256 -10.74 -3.16 -11.89
N ILE A 257 -10.01 -2.28 -11.21
CA ILE A 257 -9.98 -2.23 -9.74
C ILE A 257 -11.38 -2.05 -9.17
N SER A 258 -12.18 -1.17 -9.76
CA SER A 258 -13.58 -0.97 -9.35
C SER A 258 -14.38 -2.26 -9.45
N SER A 259 -14.23 -3.01 -10.54
CA SER A 259 -14.91 -4.30 -10.71
C SER A 259 -14.45 -5.37 -9.71
N LEU A 260 -13.18 -5.31 -9.25
CA LEU A 260 -12.67 -6.19 -8.19
C LEU A 260 -13.37 -5.92 -6.86
N ILE A 261 -13.56 -4.64 -6.52
CA ILE A 261 -14.28 -4.24 -5.30
C ILE A 261 -15.74 -4.68 -5.39
N GLU A 262 -16.44 -4.39 -6.50
CA GLU A 262 -17.85 -4.72 -6.70
C GLU A 262 -18.14 -6.22 -6.61
N ARG A 263 -17.27 -7.05 -7.16
CA ARG A 263 -17.43 -8.53 -7.11
C ARG A 263 -17.35 -9.10 -5.70
N ARG A 264 -16.78 -8.36 -4.77
CA ARG A 264 -16.55 -8.79 -3.39
C ARG A 264 -17.45 -8.11 -2.37
N MET A 265 -18.37 -7.26 -2.86
CA MET A 265 -19.39 -6.60 -2.04
C MET A 265 -20.60 -7.51 -1.81
#